data_e36b74a2f0cca7f65d266eff76b19eff
#
_entry.id   e36b74a2f0cca7f65d266eff76b19eff
#
_cell.length_a   1.000
_cell.length_b   1.000
_cell.length_c   1.000
_cell.angle_alpha   90.00
_cell.angle_beta   90.00
_cell.angle_gamma   90.00
#
_symmetry.space_group_name_H-M   'P 1'
#
loop_
_entity.id
_entity.type
_entity.pdbx_description
1 polymer ?
#
loop_
_entity_poly.entity_id
_entity_poly.type
_entity_poly.pdbx_seq_one_letter_code
_entity_poly.pdbx_strand_id
1 'polypeptide(L)'
;MNNMTTQTIETDKQASRTTQKERVLNCDVPVYLYPSAYAQRHGEIEEYRVSRQANIACRDAIDQAIRTYYHDNMLNKKAAQSVVEQYGFDRTMYVLAITVMDKEWDGRISQSNKNWAKMQPIFTDHDEMGNERRRAFVVRSHPGLIDLFLREVRYEKAVSMEKKTLNPTKQKSEKER
;
A
#
# COMPACT_ATOMS: atom_id res chain seq x y z
N MET A 1 27.04 -3.60 -43.56
CA MET A 1 25.60 -3.77 -43.40
C MET A 1 25.34 -4.64 -42.16
N ASN A 2 25.27 -4.12 -40.94
CA ASN A 2 24.80 -4.83 -39.74
C ASN A 2 24.71 -3.87 -38.55
N ASN A 3 23.80 -2.88 -38.59
CA ASN A 3 23.56 -2.00 -37.45
C ASN A 3 22.06 -1.72 -37.16
N MET A 4 21.14 -2.50 -37.77
CA MET A 4 19.70 -2.25 -37.55
C MET A 4 19.01 -3.22 -36.57
N THR A 5 19.64 -4.35 -36.24
CA THR A 5 18.96 -5.39 -35.44
C THR A 5 19.11 -5.21 -33.94
N THR A 6 20.09 -4.45 -33.47
CA THR A 6 20.37 -4.29 -32.03
C THR A 6 19.51 -3.22 -31.35
N GLN A 7 19.07 -2.21 -32.08
CA GLN A 7 18.24 -1.13 -31.48
C GLN A 7 16.79 -1.53 -31.24
N THR A 8 16.23 -2.45 -32.02
CA THR A 8 14.83 -2.90 -31.86
C THR A 8 14.64 -3.77 -30.63
N ILE A 9 15.64 -4.54 -30.24
CA ILE A 9 15.57 -5.46 -29.07
C ILE A 9 15.70 -4.70 -27.75
N GLU A 10 16.44 -3.61 -27.72
CA GLU A 10 16.58 -2.77 -26.51
C GLU A 10 15.34 -1.91 -26.24
N THR A 11 14.67 -1.41 -27.28
CA THR A 11 13.41 -0.66 -27.15
C THR A 11 12.27 -1.54 -26.63
N ASP A 12 12.16 -2.78 -27.08
CA ASP A 12 11.12 -3.71 -26.60
C ASP A 12 11.35 -4.16 -25.14
N LYS A 13 12.60 -4.32 -24.73
CA LYS A 13 12.93 -4.61 -23.33
C LYS A 13 12.68 -3.41 -22.41
N GLN A 14 12.91 -2.21 -22.88
CA GLN A 14 12.66 -0.97 -22.14
C GLN A 14 11.16 -0.72 -21.98
N ALA A 15 10.37 -0.91 -23.05
CA ALA A 15 8.92 -0.81 -23.04
C ALA A 15 8.28 -1.85 -22.08
N SER A 16 8.76 -3.10 -22.13
CA SER A 16 8.28 -4.17 -21.23
C SER A 16 8.60 -3.88 -19.76
N ARG A 17 9.77 -3.30 -19.46
CA ARG A 17 10.15 -2.90 -18.09
C ARG A 17 9.31 -1.74 -17.58
N THR A 18 9.01 -0.76 -18.44
CA THR A 18 8.18 0.39 -18.08
C THR A 18 6.73 -0.04 -17.82
N THR A 19 6.19 -0.91 -18.64
CA THR A 19 4.82 -1.44 -18.49
C THR A 19 4.66 -2.30 -17.23
N GLN A 20 5.69 -3.09 -16.86
CA GLN A 20 5.69 -3.85 -15.61
C GLN A 20 5.80 -2.92 -14.39
N LYS A 21 6.60 -1.87 -14.47
CA LYS A 21 6.75 -0.87 -13.41
C LYS A 21 5.46 -0.07 -13.21
N GLU A 22 4.77 0.30 -14.28
CA GLU A 22 3.46 0.97 -14.24
C GLU A 22 2.36 0.06 -13.69
N ARG A 23 2.32 -1.24 -14.04
CA ARG A 23 1.37 -2.21 -13.48
C ARG A 23 1.54 -2.40 -11.97
N VAL A 24 2.77 -2.39 -11.47
CA VAL A 24 3.06 -2.45 -10.02
C VAL A 24 2.67 -1.14 -9.31
N LEU A 25 2.71 -0.01 -10.00
CA LEU A 25 2.33 1.30 -9.47
C LEU A 25 0.81 1.53 -9.42
N ASN A 26 0.03 0.88 -10.29
CA ASN A 26 -1.41 1.12 -10.46
C ASN A 26 -2.31 0.07 -9.79
N CYS A 27 -1.93 -0.49 -8.68
CA CYS A 27 -2.83 -1.13 -7.71
C CYS A 27 -3.74 -2.29 -8.13
N ASP A 28 -3.55 -2.88 -9.29
CA ASP A 28 -4.29 -4.08 -9.71
C ASP A 28 -3.80 -5.36 -9.00
N VAL A 29 -2.77 -5.23 -8.18
CA VAL A 29 -2.18 -6.33 -7.44
C VAL A 29 -2.84 -6.45 -6.06
N PRO A 30 -3.47 -7.57 -5.72
CA PRO A 30 -4.06 -7.76 -4.39
C PRO A 30 -2.97 -7.82 -3.31
N VAL A 31 -3.32 -7.41 -2.09
CA VAL A 31 -2.44 -7.54 -0.92
C VAL A 31 -2.29 -9.02 -0.58
N TYR A 32 -1.06 -9.50 -0.56
CA TYR A 32 -0.74 -10.85 -0.11
C TYR A 32 -0.50 -10.82 1.41
N LEU A 33 -1.35 -11.48 2.16
CA LEU A 33 -1.39 -11.36 3.63
C LEU A 33 -0.45 -12.34 4.34
N TYR A 34 -0.15 -13.49 3.74
CA TYR A 34 0.58 -14.56 4.41
C TYR A 34 2.11 -14.37 4.36
N PRO A 35 2.88 -15.02 5.27
CA PRO A 35 4.33 -14.99 5.27
C PRO A 35 4.95 -15.64 4.02
N SER A 36 6.21 -15.28 3.72
CA SER A 36 6.96 -15.84 2.60
C SER A 36 7.09 -17.37 2.65
N ALA A 37 7.25 -17.93 3.84
CA ALA A 37 7.30 -19.39 4.02
C ALA A 37 5.99 -20.10 3.66
N TYR A 38 4.85 -19.46 3.90
CA TYR A 38 3.55 -19.94 3.44
C TYR A 38 3.48 -19.92 1.90
N ALA A 39 3.85 -18.78 1.31
CA ALA A 39 3.85 -18.59 -0.15
C ALA A 39 4.73 -19.64 -0.86
N GLN A 40 5.91 -19.96 -0.32
CA GLN A 40 6.78 -21.00 -0.84
C GLN A 40 6.12 -22.37 -0.81
N ARG A 41 5.49 -22.75 0.31
CA ARG A 41 4.85 -24.07 0.45
C ARG A 41 3.63 -24.25 -0.45
N HIS A 42 2.96 -23.16 -0.83
CA HIS A 42 1.75 -23.17 -1.66
C HIS A 42 1.99 -22.81 -3.12
N GLY A 43 3.25 -22.58 -3.53
CA GLY A 43 3.58 -22.19 -4.91
C GLY A 43 3.18 -20.77 -5.28
N GLU A 44 2.96 -19.88 -4.30
CA GLU A 44 2.47 -18.50 -4.45
C GLU A 44 3.59 -17.46 -4.24
N ILE A 45 4.84 -17.86 -4.44
CA ILE A 45 5.99 -16.97 -4.15
C ILE A 45 6.03 -15.74 -5.07
N GLU A 46 5.56 -15.85 -6.30
CA GLU A 46 5.52 -14.71 -7.22
C GLU A 46 4.45 -13.70 -6.81
N GLU A 47 3.27 -14.15 -6.40
CA GLU A 47 2.21 -13.31 -5.84
C GLU A 47 2.70 -12.56 -4.59
N TYR A 48 3.42 -13.25 -3.72
CA TYR A 48 4.06 -12.65 -2.54
C TYR A 48 5.07 -11.57 -2.95
N ARG A 49 5.95 -11.85 -3.90
CA ARG A 49 6.99 -10.91 -4.37
C ARG A 49 6.39 -9.67 -5.02
N VAL A 50 5.40 -9.85 -5.89
CA VAL A 50 4.71 -8.75 -6.57
C VAL A 50 3.96 -7.87 -5.57
N SER A 51 3.24 -8.48 -4.63
CA SER A 51 2.56 -7.74 -3.56
C SER A 51 3.56 -6.98 -2.67
N ARG A 52 4.70 -7.59 -2.32
CA ARG A 52 5.74 -6.93 -1.53
C ARG A 52 6.34 -5.72 -2.24
N GLN A 53 6.59 -5.79 -3.54
CA GLN A 53 7.06 -4.66 -4.33
C GLN A 53 6.03 -3.52 -4.36
N ALA A 54 4.75 -3.85 -4.52
CA ALA A 54 3.67 -2.89 -4.45
C ALA A 54 3.55 -2.24 -3.06
N ASN A 55 3.77 -2.98 -1.98
CA ASN A 55 3.81 -2.44 -0.61
C ASN A 55 4.96 -1.44 -0.42
N ILE A 56 6.15 -1.74 -0.97
CA ILE A 56 7.31 -0.84 -0.94
C ILE A 56 7.00 0.45 -1.71
N ALA A 57 6.41 0.34 -2.90
CA ALA A 57 6.01 1.50 -3.69
C ALA A 57 4.94 2.35 -2.99
N CYS A 58 3.97 1.72 -2.35
CA CYS A 58 2.95 2.40 -1.54
C CYS A 58 3.56 3.13 -0.33
N ARG A 59 4.50 2.50 0.38
CA ARG A 59 5.27 3.16 1.45
C ARG A 59 5.97 4.43 0.94
N ASP A 60 6.67 4.34 -0.17
CA ASP A 60 7.38 5.48 -0.74
C ASP A 60 6.42 6.60 -1.18
N ALA A 61 5.25 6.23 -1.70
CA ALA A 61 4.19 7.17 -2.04
C ALA A 61 3.62 7.87 -0.79
N ILE A 62 3.44 7.15 0.32
CA ILE A 62 3.01 7.74 1.60
C ILE A 62 4.05 8.74 2.10
N ASP A 63 5.34 8.36 2.12
CA ASP A 63 6.42 9.25 2.53
C ASP A 63 6.50 10.50 1.64
N GLN A 64 6.31 10.34 0.33
CA GLN A 64 6.29 11.46 -0.60
C GLN A 64 5.06 12.34 -0.43
N ALA A 65 3.88 11.77 -0.24
CA ALA A 65 2.65 12.51 -0.03
C ALA A 65 2.71 13.35 1.26
N ILE A 66 3.24 12.79 2.35
CA ILE A 66 3.45 13.53 3.61
C ILE A 66 4.38 14.71 3.35
N ARG A 67 5.52 14.53 2.68
CA ARG A 67 6.45 15.63 2.36
C ARG A 67 5.83 16.71 1.47
N THR A 68 5.03 16.30 0.50
CA THR A 68 4.42 17.22 -0.48
C THR A 68 3.28 18.04 0.12
N TYR A 69 2.49 17.44 0.98
CA TYR A 69 1.23 18.02 1.47
C TYR A 69 1.26 18.49 2.92
N TYR A 70 2.41 18.42 3.58
CA TYR A 70 2.60 18.98 4.93
C TYR A 70 3.18 20.38 4.85
N HIS A 71 2.37 21.38 5.19
CA HIS A 71 2.76 22.79 5.21
C HIS A 71 2.08 23.50 6.38
N ASP A 72 2.73 24.49 6.95
CA ASP A 72 2.20 25.32 8.03
C ASP A 72 1.67 24.50 9.23
N ASN A 73 2.40 23.46 9.60
CA ASN A 73 2.04 22.51 10.67
C ASN A 73 0.72 21.75 10.43
N MET A 74 0.25 21.69 9.19
CA MET A 74 -0.97 20.96 8.81
C MET A 74 -0.69 19.97 7.68
N LEU A 75 -1.25 18.76 7.79
CA LEU A 75 -1.28 17.80 6.73
C LEU A 75 -2.59 17.93 5.94
N ASN A 76 -2.47 18.28 4.64
CA ASN A 76 -3.63 18.38 3.78
C ASN A 76 -4.21 16.99 3.49
N LYS A 77 -5.54 16.87 3.52
CA LYS A 77 -6.26 15.62 3.20
C LYS A 77 -5.96 15.05 1.81
N LYS A 78 -5.51 15.88 0.87
CA LYS A 78 -5.03 15.43 -0.45
C LYS A 78 -3.89 14.43 -0.36
N ALA A 79 -3.09 14.43 0.71
CA ALA A 79 -2.05 13.45 0.94
C ALA A 79 -2.62 12.03 0.99
N ALA A 80 -3.66 11.82 1.80
CA ALA A 80 -4.32 10.52 1.91
C ALA A 80 -5.06 10.15 0.61
N GLN A 81 -5.80 11.11 0.03
CA GLN A 81 -6.55 10.90 -1.20
C GLN A 81 -5.67 10.44 -2.36
N SER A 82 -4.53 11.11 -2.61
CA SER A 82 -3.61 10.76 -3.71
C SER A 82 -3.05 9.34 -3.59
N VAL A 83 -2.72 8.89 -2.38
CA VAL A 83 -2.20 7.55 -2.16
C VAL A 83 -3.30 6.50 -2.29
N VAL A 84 -4.49 6.76 -1.74
CA VAL A 84 -5.63 5.84 -1.84
C VAL A 84 -6.11 5.70 -3.29
N GLU A 85 -6.13 6.77 -4.07
CA GLU A 85 -6.45 6.71 -5.50
C GLU A 85 -5.46 5.84 -6.27
N GLN A 86 -4.19 5.91 -5.93
CA GLN A 86 -3.12 5.17 -6.60
C GLN A 86 -3.02 3.72 -6.14
N TYR A 87 -3.17 3.43 -4.84
CA TYR A 87 -2.89 2.11 -4.24
C TYR A 87 -4.12 1.41 -3.63
N GLY A 88 -5.24 2.08 -3.55
CA GLY A 88 -6.44 1.59 -2.88
C GLY A 88 -6.36 1.62 -1.35
N PHE A 89 -7.53 1.49 -0.71
CA PHE A 89 -7.61 1.47 0.75
C PHE A 89 -6.90 0.26 1.36
N ASP A 90 -7.09 -0.93 0.80
CA ASP A 90 -6.58 -2.17 1.40
C ASP A 90 -5.06 -2.17 1.51
N ARG A 91 -4.35 -1.78 0.46
CA ARG A 91 -2.89 -1.69 0.47
C ARG A 91 -2.39 -0.56 1.36
N THR A 92 -2.98 0.62 1.24
CA THR A 92 -2.60 1.78 2.04
C THR A 92 -2.76 1.48 3.54
N MET A 93 -3.89 0.90 3.93
CA MET A 93 -4.15 0.53 5.32
C MET A 93 -3.25 -0.62 5.80
N TYR A 94 -2.95 -1.59 4.94
CA TYR A 94 -2.02 -2.68 5.27
C TYR A 94 -0.61 -2.16 5.58
N VAL A 95 -0.06 -1.30 4.73
CA VAL A 95 1.26 -0.67 4.94
C VAL A 95 1.28 0.18 6.22
N LEU A 96 0.23 0.95 6.46
CA LEU A 96 0.11 1.79 7.65
C LEU A 96 -0.05 0.95 8.94
N ALA A 97 -0.81 -0.14 8.91
CA ALA A 97 -0.98 -1.01 10.06
C ALA A 97 0.36 -1.65 10.49
N ILE A 98 1.13 -2.15 9.53
CA ILE A 98 2.48 -2.68 9.79
C ILE A 98 3.42 -1.59 10.33
N THR A 99 3.35 -0.38 9.78
CA THR A 99 4.12 0.77 10.25
C THR A 99 3.80 1.12 11.71
N VAL A 100 2.51 1.16 12.06
CA VAL A 100 2.07 1.44 13.43
C VAL A 100 2.48 0.34 14.40
N MET A 101 2.42 -0.93 13.99
CA MET A 101 2.89 -2.05 14.81
C MET A 101 4.40 -1.98 15.05
N ASP A 102 5.19 -1.66 14.03
CA ASP A 102 6.65 -1.47 14.15
C ASP A 102 7.01 -0.32 15.12
N LYS A 103 6.15 0.68 15.21
CA LYS A 103 6.31 1.89 16.04
C LYS A 103 5.38 1.90 17.27
N GLU A 104 4.93 0.74 17.74
CA GLU A 104 3.94 0.65 18.85
C GLU A 104 4.41 1.35 20.13
N TRP A 105 5.71 1.34 20.40
CA TRP A 105 6.34 2.00 21.53
C TRP A 105 6.38 3.52 21.44
N ASP A 106 6.14 4.11 20.25
CA ASP A 106 6.23 5.57 20.04
C ASP A 106 4.98 6.28 20.58
N GLY A 107 5.18 7.19 21.53
CA GLY A 107 4.10 7.96 22.16
C GLY A 107 3.42 8.99 21.24
N ARG A 108 4.00 9.29 20.08
CA ARG A 108 3.43 10.22 19.09
C ARG A 108 2.36 9.59 18.21
N ILE A 109 2.22 8.26 18.25
CA ILE A 109 1.13 7.55 17.60
C ILE A 109 0.00 7.38 18.61
N SER A 110 -1.22 7.76 18.22
CA SER A 110 -2.40 7.72 19.07
C SER A 110 -2.78 6.29 19.46
N GLN A 111 -3.33 6.12 20.67
CA GLN A 111 -3.80 4.83 21.15
C GLN A 111 -4.90 4.25 20.24
N SER A 112 -5.74 5.12 19.67
CA SER A 112 -6.78 4.72 18.69
C SER A 112 -6.18 4.04 17.46
N ASN A 113 -5.09 4.59 16.90
CA ASN A 113 -4.41 4.01 15.75
C ASN A 113 -3.66 2.73 16.11
N LYS A 114 -3.06 2.65 17.30
CA LYS A 114 -2.42 1.42 17.81
C LYS A 114 -3.44 0.28 17.97
N ASN A 115 -4.58 0.55 18.58
CA ASN A 115 -5.65 -0.42 18.75
C ASN A 115 -6.22 -0.88 17.39
N TRP A 116 -6.42 0.06 16.48
CA TRP A 116 -6.86 -0.25 15.12
C TRP A 116 -5.86 -1.18 14.39
N ALA A 117 -4.56 -0.90 14.46
CA ALA A 117 -3.53 -1.73 13.82
C ALA A 117 -3.54 -3.17 14.33
N LYS A 118 -3.73 -3.36 15.63
CA LYS A 118 -3.82 -4.70 16.26
C LYS A 118 -5.00 -5.53 15.78
N MET A 119 -6.07 -4.89 15.29
CA MET A 119 -7.25 -5.59 14.76
C MET A 119 -7.11 -5.95 13.27
N GLN A 120 -6.04 -5.52 12.60
CA GLN A 120 -5.86 -5.84 11.19
C GLN A 120 -5.30 -7.27 11.02
N PRO A 121 -5.71 -8.01 9.95
CA PRO A 121 -5.21 -9.35 9.69
C PRO A 121 -3.78 -9.28 9.12
N ILE A 122 -2.80 -9.19 10.01
CA ILE A 122 -1.38 -9.12 9.68
C ILE A 122 -0.70 -10.38 10.15
N PHE A 123 -0.06 -11.10 9.22
CA PHE A 123 0.74 -12.28 9.52
C PHE A 123 2.22 -11.91 9.52
N THR A 124 2.91 -12.23 10.60
CA THR A 124 4.32 -11.89 10.78
C THR A 124 5.22 -12.99 10.23
N ASP A 125 6.23 -12.60 9.45
CA ASP A 125 7.32 -13.49 9.06
C ASP A 125 8.28 -13.70 10.24
N HIS A 126 8.74 -14.94 10.42
CA HIS A 126 9.76 -15.29 11.40
C HIS A 126 11.03 -15.80 10.71
N ASP A 127 12.18 -15.59 11.33
CA ASP A 127 13.43 -16.20 10.89
C ASP A 127 13.52 -17.67 11.39
N GLU A 128 14.64 -18.33 11.06
CA GLU A 128 14.87 -19.74 11.44
C GLU A 128 14.93 -19.94 12.98
N MET A 129 15.17 -18.87 13.73
CA MET A 129 15.21 -18.87 15.19
C MET A 129 13.88 -18.46 15.82
N GLY A 130 12.85 -18.21 15.03
CA GLY A 130 11.52 -17.80 15.50
C GLY A 130 11.37 -16.31 15.82
N ASN A 131 12.39 -15.46 15.48
CA ASN A 131 12.28 -14.02 15.65
C ASN A 131 11.46 -13.38 14.52
N GLU A 132 10.64 -12.39 14.85
CA GLU A 132 9.88 -11.63 13.86
C GLU A 132 10.81 -10.88 12.89
N ARG A 133 10.61 -11.10 11.58
CA ARG A 133 11.31 -10.32 10.56
C ARG A 133 10.66 -8.96 10.40
N ARG A 134 11.46 -7.90 10.53
CA ARG A 134 11.01 -6.55 10.22
C ARG A 134 10.69 -6.42 8.74
N ARG A 135 9.52 -5.89 8.44
CA ARG A 135 9.06 -5.74 7.05
C ARG A 135 9.68 -4.51 6.40
N ALA A 136 10.14 -4.67 5.16
CA ALA A 136 10.90 -3.64 4.44
C ALA A 136 10.08 -2.40 4.01
N PHE A 137 8.75 -2.41 4.19
CA PHE A 137 7.86 -1.34 3.74
C PHE A 137 7.24 -0.52 4.89
N VAL A 138 7.97 -0.34 5.97
CA VAL A 138 7.61 0.58 7.06
C VAL A 138 7.81 2.02 6.62
N VAL A 139 6.80 2.87 6.79
CA VAL A 139 6.84 4.29 6.47
C VAL A 139 7.88 5.00 7.35
N ARG A 140 8.70 5.86 6.76
CA ARG A 140 9.87 6.49 7.39
C ARG A 140 9.61 7.89 7.91
N SER A 141 8.48 8.49 7.56
CA SER A 141 8.10 9.83 8.02
C SER A 141 8.00 9.93 9.54
N HIS A 142 7.97 11.14 10.05
CA HIS A 142 7.80 11.40 11.48
C HIS A 142 6.54 10.72 12.03
N PRO A 143 6.61 10.00 13.17
CA PRO A 143 5.50 9.22 13.70
C PRO A 143 4.19 10.00 13.91
N GLY A 144 4.28 11.27 14.35
CA GLY A 144 3.11 12.14 14.47
C GLY A 144 2.43 12.45 13.14
N LEU A 145 3.19 12.55 12.04
CA LEU A 145 2.66 12.75 10.68
C LEU A 145 2.05 11.45 10.13
N ILE A 146 2.63 10.31 10.45
CA ILE A 146 2.05 9.00 10.15
C ILE A 146 0.70 8.85 10.85
N ASP A 147 0.61 9.26 12.11
CA ASP A 147 -0.63 9.22 12.89
C ASP A 147 -1.74 10.08 12.26
N LEU A 148 -1.40 11.30 11.85
CA LEU A 148 -2.31 12.20 11.14
C LEU A 148 -2.75 11.61 9.79
N PHE A 149 -1.80 11.11 9.00
CA PHE A 149 -2.07 10.51 7.70
C PHE A 149 -3.02 9.31 7.82
N LEU A 150 -2.77 8.43 8.78
CA LEU A 150 -3.64 7.26 9.03
C LEU A 150 -5.06 7.69 9.46
N ARG A 151 -5.19 8.72 10.28
CA ARG A 151 -6.51 9.28 10.64
C ARG A 151 -7.29 9.75 9.41
N GLU A 152 -6.63 10.45 8.49
CA GLU A 152 -7.25 10.89 7.23
C GLU A 152 -7.66 9.71 6.35
N VAL A 153 -6.82 8.69 6.19
CA VAL A 153 -7.16 7.48 5.41
C VAL A 153 -8.36 6.76 6.02
N ARG A 154 -8.42 6.61 7.33
CA ARG A 154 -9.55 5.98 8.02
C ARG A 154 -10.84 6.78 7.85
N TYR A 155 -10.75 8.09 7.91
CA TYR A 155 -11.88 9.00 7.67
C TYR A 155 -12.40 8.88 6.23
N GLU A 156 -11.51 8.96 5.24
CA GLU A 156 -11.87 8.82 3.82
C GLU A 156 -12.54 7.47 3.52
N LYS A 157 -12.06 6.39 4.15
CA LYS A 157 -12.69 5.06 4.01
C LYS A 157 -14.11 5.06 4.59
N ALA A 158 -14.33 5.62 5.76
CA ALA A 158 -15.65 5.70 6.38
C ALA A 158 -16.62 6.48 5.49
N VAL A 159 -16.24 7.65 4.99
CA VAL A 159 -17.03 8.47 4.06
C VAL A 159 -17.35 7.72 2.76
N SER A 160 -16.38 6.99 2.23
CA SER A 160 -16.57 6.18 1.01
C SER A 160 -17.59 5.05 1.22
N MET A 161 -17.60 4.43 2.39
CA MET A 161 -18.57 3.38 2.73
C MET A 161 -19.97 3.93 2.92
N GLU A 162 -20.14 5.09 3.57
CA GLU A 162 -21.44 5.75 3.73
C GLU A 162 -22.06 6.13 2.37
N LYS A 163 -21.27 6.66 1.43
CA LYS A 163 -21.73 6.97 0.07
C LYS A 163 -22.20 5.74 -0.69
N LYS A 164 -21.58 4.57 -0.50
CA LYS A 164 -22.00 3.31 -1.11
C LYS A 164 -23.31 2.78 -0.54
N THR A 165 -23.54 2.98 0.77
CA THR A 165 -24.79 2.56 1.44
C THR A 165 -25.98 3.43 1.05
N LEU A 166 -25.77 4.73 0.82
CA LEU A 166 -26.81 5.69 0.44
C LEU A 166 -27.23 5.59 -1.05
N ASN A 167 -26.44 4.93 -1.91
CA ASN A 167 -26.70 4.77 -3.34
C ASN A 167 -26.75 3.30 -3.83
N PRO A 168 -27.56 2.41 -3.23
CA PRO A 168 -27.64 1.02 -3.71
C PRO A 168 -28.43 0.85 -5.01
N THR A 169 -29.19 1.86 -5.45
CA THR A 169 -30.22 1.69 -6.48
C THR A 169 -29.74 1.97 -7.92
N LYS A 170 -28.59 2.60 -8.11
CA LYS A 170 -28.11 2.95 -9.47
C LYS A 170 -27.32 1.86 -10.19
N GLN A 171 -26.81 0.85 -9.49
CA GLN A 171 -26.00 -0.22 -10.12
C GLN A 171 -26.82 -1.43 -10.59
N LYS A 172 -28.10 -1.53 -10.24
CA LYS A 172 -28.95 -2.66 -10.68
C LYS A 172 -29.66 -2.42 -12.02
N SER A 173 -29.74 -1.18 -12.49
CA SER A 173 -30.46 -0.86 -13.74
C SER A 173 -29.61 -0.94 -15.01
N GLU A 174 -28.31 -1.06 -14.93
CA GLU A 174 -27.43 -1.19 -16.11
C GLU A 174 -27.12 -2.64 -16.51
N LYS A 175 -27.50 -3.64 -15.71
CA LYS A 175 -27.29 -5.07 -16.03
C LYS A 175 -28.48 -5.77 -16.65
N GLU A 176 -29.60 -5.09 -16.86
CA GLU A 176 -30.83 -5.65 -17.45
C GLU A 176 -31.25 -4.94 -18.75
N ARG A 177 -30.28 -4.39 -19.48
CA ARG A 177 -30.58 -3.91 -20.85
C ARG A 177 -29.63 -4.50 -21.87
#